data_8632b63a6027e06fa92eb5f244843b64
#
_entry.id   8632b63a6027e06fa92eb5f244843b64
#
_cell.length_a   1.000
_cell.length_b   1.000
_cell.length_c   1.000
_cell.angle_alpha   90.00
_cell.angle_beta   90.00
_cell.angle_gamma   90.00
#
_symmetry.space_group_name_H-M   'P 1'
#
loop_
_entity.id
_entity.type
_entity.pdbx_description
1 polymer ?
#
loop_
_entity_poly.entity_id
_entity_poly.type
_entity_poly.pdbx_seq_one_letter_code
_entity_poly.pdbx_strand_id
1 'polypeptide(L)'
;MTRRLLNVFLVVFMGFFAPAAVAQQSTWVQIESHPTLAEAQERARAYGPLVPDLNGFAAPSGWYSLALGPFDAATAEATLRSLRANGLIPRDSFVANGRGYGTQFWPEAGTTRQQAQIIAPRPTTPTIAPSASGETLSEARASEGLLTRPQREDLQIALQWFGHYTSTIDGAFGPGTRRSMQSWQEAAGLEPTGVLTTAQRAQLLQQYAMALATLGLEVVRDDIAGIQIEAPLGLVQFDRYEAPFAHYDARDGSGVRMILISQAGDRGTVDGLYDILQTLDVVPPNGPRTKGRDGFVLRGESPALTSETHVRLRDGHVHGFMLIWPASQADTIARVLPKMEASLRSIGPAMDPTQGYDATRQDVDLVSGLDVRRPVKSRSGFFVDTTGRVLTSAEMANGCARLTINQQHAANVIFADDTIALLAPQERLAPVAVAAFARTPGRLRSTVSVAGFPYEGILGAASLTYGTLEDL
;
A
#
# COMPACT_ATOMS: atom_id res chain seq x y z
N MET A 1 65.23 23.05 -83.08
CA MET A 1 63.87 22.88 -82.43
C MET A 1 64.10 22.28 -81.06
N THR A 2 64.12 23.12 -80.08
CA THR A 2 64.52 22.88 -78.69
C THR A 2 63.31 22.79 -77.79
N ARG A 3 63.21 21.73 -77.03
CA ARG A 3 62.22 21.63 -75.94
C ARG A 3 62.94 21.44 -74.58
N ARG A 4 62.86 22.47 -73.75
CA ARG A 4 63.39 22.50 -72.40
C ARG A 4 62.45 21.68 -71.47
N LEU A 5 63.01 20.72 -70.72
CA LEU A 5 62.39 20.04 -69.61
C LEU A 5 62.60 20.84 -68.33
N LEU A 6 61.51 21.22 -67.71
CA LEU A 6 61.49 21.91 -66.41
C LEU A 6 61.17 20.88 -65.30
N ASN A 7 62.20 20.57 -64.49
CA ASN A 7 62.05 19.76 -63.31
C ASN A 7 61.37 20.57 -62.20
N VAL A 8 60.19 20.14 -61.81
CA VAL A 8 59.54 20.66 -60.64
C VAL A 8 59.78 19.72 -59.46
N PHE A 9 60.47 20.21 -58.44
CA PHE A 9 60.74 19.54 -57.16
C PHE A 9 59.45 19.67 -56.33
N LEU A 10 58.75 18.54 -56.07
CA LEU A 10 57.59 18.49 -55.17
C LEU A 10 58.09 18.23 -53.75
N VAL A 11 58.15 19.27 -52.89
CA VAL A 11 58.41 19.14 -51.45
C VAL A 11 57.13 18.71 -50.78
N VAL A 12 57.03 17.43 -50.33
CA VAL A 12 55.92 16.90 -49.49
C VAL A 12 56.14 17.39 -48.07
N PHE A 13 55.33 18.35 -47.67
CA PHE A 13 55.21 18.80 -46.26
C PHE A 13 54.33 17.82 -45.51
N MET A 14 54.88 16.87 -44.76
CA MET A 14 54.22 16.01 -43.86
C MET A 14 53.81 16.83 -42.60
N GLY A 15 52.60 17.40 -42.62
CA GLY A 15 52.05 18.07 -41.45
C GLY A 15 51.65 17.03 -40.40
N PHE A 16 52.33 17.04 -39.27
CA PHE A 16 51.90 16.33 -38.07
C PHE A 16 50.59 16.98 -37.57
N PHE A 17 49.45 16.35 -37.85
CA PHE A 17 48.20 16.64 -37.12
C PHE A 17 48.34 15.99 -35.75
N ALA A 18 48.70 16.74 -34.73
CA ALA A 18 48.45 16.38 -33.35
C ALA A 18 46.91 16.37 -33.13
N PRO A 19 46.30 15.29 -32.62
CA PRO A 19 44.90 15.35 -32.27
C PRO A 19 44.73 16.40 -31.16
N ALA A 20 43.90 17.42 -31.42
CA ALA A 20 43.47 18.35 -30.38
C ALA A 20 42.77 17.52 -29.31
N ALA A 21 43.35 17.49 -28.11
CA ALA A 21 42.70 16.94 -26.93
C ALA A 21 41.41 17.75 -26.73
N VAL A 22 40.27 17.18 -27.10
CA VAL A 22 38.96 17.71 -26.73
C VAL A 22 38.91 17.66 -25.22
N ALA A 23 39.00 18.81 -24.56
CA ALA A 23 38.78 18.91 -23.12
C ALA A 23 37.39 18.32 -22.83
N GLN A 24 37.39 17.14 -22.25
CA GLN A 24 36.18 16.44 -21.84
C GLN A 24 35.48 17.33 -20.79
N GLN A 25 34.36 17.96 -21.17
CA GLN A 25 33.62 18.81 -20.26
C GLN A 25 33.06 17.91 -19.16
N SER A 26 33.53 18.09 -17.95
CA SER A 26 33.05 17.40 -16.76
C SER A 26 31.61 17.79 -16.53
N THR A 27 30.70 16.79 -16.51
CA THR A 27 29.27 16.94 -16.27
C THR A 27 28.96 16.44 -14.86
N TRP A 28 28.05 17.08 -14.20
CA TRP A 28 27.71 16.84 -12.80
C TRP A 28 26.21 16.62 -12.67
N VAL A 29 25.78 15.88 -11.65
CA VAL A 29 24.38 15.83 -11.24
C VAL A 29 24.20 16.68 -9.98
N GLN A 30 23.66 17.88 -10.13
CA GLN A 30 23.39 18.77 -9.00
C GLN A 30 22.13 18.30 -8.29
N ILE A 31 22.23 18.08 -6.97
CA ILE A 31 21.17 17.51 -6.16
C ILE A 31 20.50 18.55 -5.25
N GLU A 32 21.26 19.42 -4.61
CA GLU A 32 20.72 20.48 -3.74
C GLU A 32 21.62 21.71 -3.76
N SER A 33 21.07 22.86 -3.31
CA SER A 33 21.85 24.08 -3.02
C SER A 33 21.31 24.73 -1.75
N HIS A 34 22.21 25.19 -0.89
CA HIS A 34 21.90 25.77 0.42
C HIS A 34 22.47 27.16 0.58
N PRO A 35 21.81 28.06 1.34
CA PRO A 35 22.29 29.42 1.55
C PRO A 35 23.47 29.50 2.53
N THR A 36 23.68 28.46 3.36
CA THR A 36 24.78 28.46 4.35
C THR A 36 25.69 27.22 4.19
N LEU A 37 26.97 27.40 4.53
CA LEU A 37 27.94 26.31 4.52
C LEU A 37 27.57 25.21 5.53
N ALA A 38 27.05 25.59 6.69
CA ALA A 38 26.68 24.63 7.73
C ALA A 38 25.58 23.68 7.27
N GLU A 39 24.52 24.21 6.66
CA GLU A 39 23.43 23.38 6.07
C GLU A 39 23.95 22.48 4.95
N ALA A 40 24.76 23.03 4.04
CA ALA A 40 25.34 22.24 2.94
C ALA A 40 26.25 21.11 3.44
N GLN A 41 27.05 21.35 4.48
CA GLN A 41 27.87 20.29 5.11
C GLN A 41 27.01 19.24 5.83
N GLU A 42 25.95 19.64 6.51
CA GLU A 42 25.01 18.71 7.14
C GLU A 42 24.36 17.81 6.10
N ARG A 43 23.88 18.41 5.00
CA ARG A 43 23.29 17.67 3.88
C ARG A 43 24.31 16.78 3.18
N ALA A 44 25.55 17.25 2.99
CA ALA A 44 26.63 16.45 2.42
C ALA A 44 26.95 15.20 3.28
N ARG A 45 26.92 15.33 4.60
CA ARG A 45 27.08 14.19 5.51
C ARG A 45 25.90 13.21 5.41
N ALA A 46 24.69 13.72 5.21
CA ALA A 46 23.49 12.90 5.04
C ALA A 46 23.52 12.12 3.70
N TYR A 47 23.93 12.78 2.60
CA TYR A 47 24.03 12.16 1.29
C TYR A 47 25.26 11.28 1.09
N GLY A 48 26.37 11.60 1.75
CA GLY A 48 27.66 10.91 1.54
C GLY A 48 27.61 9.38 1.64
N PRO A 49 26.84 8.79 2.56
CA PRO A 49 26.63 7.33 2.64
C PRO A 49 25.65 6.78 1.60
N LEU A 50 24.78 7.62 1.02
CA LEU A 50 23.67 7.21 0.17
C LEU A 50 24.01 7.25 -1.32
N VAL A 51 24.87 8.20 -1.71
CA VAL A 51 25.23 8.42 -3.12
C VAL A 51 26.74 8.47 -3.28
N PRO A 52 27.32 7.72 -4.23
CA PRO A 52 28.75 7.76 -4.52
C PRO A 52 29.11 9.10 -5.18
N ASP A 53 30.40 9.46 -5.09
CA ASP A 53 30.98 10.61 -5.79
C ASP A 53 30.35 11.97 -5.47
N LEU A 54 29.84 12.14 -4.22
CA LEU A 54 29.29 13.39 -3.74
C LEU A 54 30.40 14.44 -3.51
N ASN A 55 30.17 15.61 -4.06
CA ASN A 55 31.02 16.79 -3.91
C ASN A 55 30.20 18.00 -3.49
N GLY A 56 30.79 18.90 -2.72
CA GLY A 56 30.20 20.17 -2.32
C GLY A 56 31.04 21.35 -2.80
N PHE A 57 30.40 22.33 -3.43
CA PHE A 57 31.06 23.50 -4.02
C PHE A 57 30.41 24.81 -3.54
N ALA A 58 31.24 25.77 -3.13
CA ALA A 58 30.77 27.14 -2.92
C ALA A 58 30.64 27.83 -4.28
N ALA A 59 29.47 28.30 -4.63
CA ALA A 59 29.23 29.06 -5.84
C ALA A 59 29.59 30.56 -5.65
N PRO A 60 29.98 31.26 -6.71
CA PRO A 60 30.24 32.71 -6.64
C PRO A 60 29.01 33.53 -6.21
N SER A 61 27.81 32.99 -6.35
CA SER A 61 26.56 33.58 -5.89
C SER A 61 26.35 33.56 -4.36
N GLY A 62 27.28 32.95 -3.60
CA GLY A 62 27.16 32.77 -2.15
C GLY A 62 26.37 31.53 -1.73
N TRP A 63 25.93 30.71 -2.67
CA TRP A 63 25.23 29.45 -2.39
C TRP A 63 26.21 28.28 -2.36
N TYR A 64 25.84 27.22 -1.66
CA TYR A 64 26.64 26.00 -1.50
C TYR A 64 25.92 24.84 -2.17
N SER A 65 26.47 24.36 -3.29
CA SER A 65 25.84 23.32 -4.09
C SER A 65 26.42 21.94 -3.80
N LEU A 66 25.55 20.92 -3.71
CA LEU A 66 25.91 19.51 -3.65
C LEU A 66 25.70 18.87 -5.01
N ALA A 67 26.73 18.18 -5.52
CA ALA A 67 26.71 17.56 -6.85
C ALA A 67 27.47 16.24 -6.86
N LEU A 68 27.02 15.30 -7.70
CA LEU A 68 27.67 14.02 -7.95
C LEU A 68 28.51 14.09 -9.21
N GLY A 69 29.68 13.45 -9.22
CA GLY A 69 30.57 13.41 -10.37
C GLY A 69 32.01 13.75 -10.02
N PRO A 70 32.88 14.03 -11.04
CA PRO A 70 32.52 14.33 -12.44
C PRO A 70 32.20 13.09 -13.29
N PHE A 71 31.27 13.24 -14.23
CA PHE A 71 30.86 12.23 -15.18
C PHE A 71 30.98 12.69 -16.62
N ASP A 72 30.94 11.76 -17.57
CA ASP A 72 30.55 12.09 -18.94
C ASP A 72 29.04 12.37 -19.04
N ALA A 73 28.57 13.00 -20.12
CA ALA A 73 27.22 13.45 -20.27
C ALA A 73 26.18 12.28 -20.21
N ALA A 74 26.50 11.13 -20.81
CA ALA A 74 25.60 9.99 -20.84
C ALA A 74 25.47 9.32 -19.45
N THR A 75 26.61 9.20 -18.75
CA THR A 75 26.65 8.69 -17.37
C THR A 75 25.94 9.64 -16.41
N ALA A 76 26.10 10.96 -16.55
CA ALA A 76 25.38 11.94 -15.72
C ALA A 76 23.85 11.80 -15.85
N GLU A 77 23.35 11.68 -17.08
CA GLU A 77 21.91 11.50 -17.32
C GLU A 77 21.39 10.13 -16.83
N ALA A 78 22.16 9.07 -17.00
CA ALA A 78 21.79 7.75 -16.50
C ALA A 78 21.76 7.74 -14.97
N THR A 79 22.75 8.34 -14.32
CA THR A 79 22.85 8.49 -12.86
C THR A 79 21.67 9.32 -12.32
N LEU A 80 21.36 10.46 -12.95
CA LEU A 80 20.24 11.31 -12.58
C LEU A 80 18.91 10.52 -12.62
N ARG A 81 18.66 9.81 -13.72
CA ARG A 81 17.43 9.00 -13.87
C ARG A 81 17.33 7.88 -12.83
N SER A 82 18.42 7.15 -12.65
CA SER A 82 18.48 6.04 -11.68
C SER A 82 18.26 6.52 -10.25
N LEU A 83 18.96 7.57 -9.81
CA LEU A 83 18.86 8.07 -8.46
C LEU A 83 17.52 8.75 -8.17
N ARG A 84 16.91 9.42 -9.18
CA ARG A 84 15.54 9.95 -9.08
C ARG A 84 14.51 8.83 -9.02
N ALA A 85 14.64 7.80 -9.85
CA ALA A 85 13.73 6.65 -9.85
C ALA A 85 13.78 5.90 -8.51
N ASN A 86 14.96 5.87 -7.88
CA ASN A 86 15.15 5.25 -6.57
C ASN A 86 14.87 6.21 -5.39
N GLY A 87 14.44 7.46 -5.65
CA GLY A 87 14.14 8.44 -4.61
C GLY A 87 15.34 8.87 -3.76
N LEU A 88 16.59 8.62 -4.24
CA LEU A 88 17.82 8.92 -3.51
C LEU A 88 18.23 10.38 -3.60
N ILE A 89 17.69 11.11 -4.56
CA ILE A 89 17.93 12.55 -4.77
C ILE A 89 16.60 13.26 -5.07
N PRO A 90 16.50 14.58 -4.80
CA PRO A 90 15.30 15.36 -5.09
C PRO A 90 14.86 15.30 -6.55
N ARG A 91 13.56 15.44 -6.80
CA ARG A 91 12.99 15.40 -8.16
C ARG A 91 13.44 16.55 -9.04
N ASP A 92 13.82 17.67 -8.45
CA ASP A 92 14.32 18.89 -9.09
C ASP A 92 15.85 18.86 -9.35
N SER A 93 16.57 17.79 -8.93
CA SER A 93 17.97 17.58 -9.28
C SER A 93 18.15 17.63 -10.81
N PHE A 94 19.26 18.12 -11.31
CA PHE A 94 19.49 18.29 -12.75
C PHE A 94 20.95 18.08 -13.15
N VAL A 95 21.19 17.87 -14.44
CA VAL A 95 22.54 17.77 -15.01
C VAL A 95 23.12 19.16 -15.19
N ALA A 96 24.30 19.42 -14.58
CA ALA A 96 25.02 20.68 -14.60
C ALA A 96 26.39 20.54 -15.28
N ASN A 97 26.86 21.60 -15.90
CA ASN A 97 28.17 21.64 -16.57
C ASN A 97 29.35 22.07 -15.66
N GLY A 98 29.10 22.24 -14.37
CA GLY A 98 30.09 22.61 -13.35
C GLY A 98 30.67 24.03 -13.45
N ARG A 99 30.30 24.85 -14.44
CA ARG A 99 30.85 26.21 -14.62
C ARG A 99 30.53 27.17 -13.47
N GLY A 100 29.50 26.89 -12.70
CA GLY A 100 29.09 27.66 -11.53
C GLY A 100 29.73 27.19 -10.22
N TYR A 101 30.54 26.16 -10.23
CA TYR A 101 31.17 25.60 -9.03
C TYR A 101 32.50 26.32 -8.75
N GLY A 102 32.62 26.85 -7.56
CA GLY A 102 33.85 27.52 -7.07
C GLY A 102 34.66 26.60 -6.16
N THR A 103 35.00 27.07 -4.99
CA THR A 103 35.87 26.32 -4.05
C THR A 103 35.13 25.09 -3.52
N GLN A 104 35.75 23.93 -3.62
CA GLN A 104 35.21 22.69 -3.04
C GLN A 104 35.32 22.71 -1.51
N PHE A 105 34.23 22.41 -0.81
CA PHE A 105 34.19 22.29 0.65
C PHE A 105 33.93 20.86 1.10
N TRP A 106 33.50 19.96 0.19
CA TRP A 106 33.23 18.57 0.48
C TRP A 106 33.80 17.65 -0.64
N PRO A 107 34.48 16.53 -0.32
CA PRO A 107 34.82 16.07 1.04
C PRO A 107 35.80 17.01 1.76
N GLU A 108 35.77 17.01 3.09
CA GLU A 108 36.67 17.81 3.91
C GLU A 108 38.12 17.37 3.66
N ALA A 109 39.04 18.34 3.51
CA ALA A 109 40.47 18.09 3.17
C ALA A 109 41.10 17.13 4.19
N GLY A 110 41.40 15.91 3.76
CA GLY A 110 41.96 14.84 4.60
C GLY A 110 41.59 13.43 4.17
N THR A 111 40.59 13.25 3.30
CA THR A 111 40.18 11.96 2.77
C THR A 111 40.42 11.82 1.28
N THR A 112 41.70 11.96 0.86
CA THR A 112 42.11 11.66 -0.52
C THR A 112 42.13 10.15 -0.71
N ARG A 113 41.14 9.59 -1.41
CA ARG A 113 41.25 8.22 -1.92
C ARG A 113 42.24 8.18 -3.03
N GLN A 114 43.42 7.55 -2.76
CA GLN A 114 44.40 7.21 -3.76
C GLN A 114 43.78 6.35 -4.88
N GLN A 115 43.97 6.74 -6.12
CA GLN A 115 43.69 5.94 -7.30
C GLN A 115 44.44 4.61 -7.21
N ALA A 116 43.69 3.52 -7.05
CA ALA A 116 44.23 2.17 -7.12
C ALA A 116 44.35 1.76 -8.60
N GLN A 117 45.59 1.45 -9.02
CA GLN A 117 45.90 0.85 -10.31
C GLN A 117 45.20 -0.50 -10.47
N ILE A 118 44.61 -0.70 -11.65
CA ILE A 118 43.92 -1.94 -12.06
C ILE A 118 44.96 -3.04 -12.28
N ILE A 119 44.99 -4.02 -11.40
CA ILE A 119 45.61 -5.34 -11.64
C ILE A 119 44.46 -6.35 -11.73
N ALA A 120 44.35 -7.00 -12.90
CA ALA A 120 43.32 -7.97 -13.19
C ALA A 120 43.36 -9.17 -12.24
N PRO A 121 42.24 -9.60 -11.61
CA PRO A 121 42.24 -10.76 -10.76
C PRO A 121 41.83 -12.04 -11.53
N ARG A 122 42.55 -13.09 -11.22
CA ARG A 122 42.28 -14.50 -11.56
C ARG A 122 41.02 -14.95 -10.78
N PRO A 123 40.11 -15.78 -11.35
CA PRO A 123 38.86 -16.11 -10.71
C PRO A 123 39.07 -17.12 -9.56
N THR A 124 38.77 -16.68 -8.36
CA THR A 124 38.53 -17.58 -7.22
C THR A 124 37.09 -17.32 -6.75
N THR A 125 36.35 -18.41 -6.61
CA THR A 125 34.97 -18.47 -6.11
C THR A 125 34.84 -17.79 -4.75
N PRO A 126 33.95 -16.80 -4.54
CA PRO A 126 33.81 -16.20 -3.22
C PRO A 126 32.86 -17.03 -2.37
N THR A 127 33.39 -17.62 -1.34
CA THR A 127 32.60 -17.96 -0.14
C THR A 127 32.16 -16.64 0.48
N ILE A 128 30.85 -16.41 0.53
CA ILE A 128 30.24 -15.23 1.17
C ILE A 128 30.40 -15.42 2.70
N ALA A 129 31.44 -14.78 3.26
CA ALA A 129 31.47 -14.50 4.68
C ALA A 129 30.77 -13.15 4.93
N PRO A 130 29.93 -13.01 5.97
CA PRO A 130 29.30 -11.73 6.29
C PRO A 130 30.37 -10.71 6.62
N SER A 131 30.41 -9.59 5.90
CA SER A 131 31.30 -8.47 6.20
C SER A 131 30.91 -7.88 7.55
N ALA A 132 31.60 -8.30 8.59
CA ALA A 132 31.57 -7.60 9.87
C ALA A 132 32.08 -6.19 9.62
N SER A 133 31.24 -5.17 9.84
CA SER A 133 31.73 -3.80 10.02
C SER A 133 32.73 -3.85 11.17
N GLY A 134 33.96 -3.38 10.93
CA GLY A 134 35.05 -3.48 11.93
C GLY A 134 34.87 -2.63 13.19
N GLU A 135 33.63 -2.14 13.47
CA GLU A 135 33.29 -1.37 14.67
C GLU A 135 33.05 -2.31 15.84
N THR A 136 33.84 -2.20 16.88
CA THR A 136 33.69 -2.95 18.11
C THR A 136 32.46 -2.45 18.91
N LEU A 137 31.96 -3.28 19.86
CA LEU A 137 30.84 -2.89 20.73
C LEU A 137 31.15 -1.60 21.53
N SER A 138 32.41 -1.39 21.91
CA SER A 138 32.83 -0.19 22.63
C SER A 138 32.76 1.05 21.74
N GLU A 139 33.22 0.94 20.50
CA GLU A 139 33.16 2.02 19.50
C GLU A 139 31.69 2.31 19.11
N ALA A 140 30.86 1.28 18.94
CA ALA A 140 29.43 1.42 18.67
C ALA A 140 28.72 2.18 19.81
N ARG A 141 29.05 1.92 21.07
CA ARG A 141 28.53 2.68 22.24
C ARG A 141 29.03 4.12 22.25
N ALA A 142 30.27 4.33 21.92
CA ALA A 142 30.86 5.68 21.87
C ALA A 142 30.21 6.51 20.75
N SER A 143 30.05 5.94 19.54
CA SER A 143 29.39 6.60 18.42
C SER A 143 27.89 6.83 18.64
N GLU A 144 27.21 5.90 19.34
CA GLU A 144 25.81 6.07 19.78
C GLU A 144 25.64 7.25 20.74
N GLY A 145 26.60 7.45 21.65
CA GLY A 145 26.59 8.58 22.59
C GLY A 145 26.63 9.96 21.92
N LEU A 146 27.11 10.02 20.68
CA LEU A 146 27.18 11.25 19.88
C LEU A 146 25.88 11.57 19.15
N LEU A 147 24.89 10.64 19.11
CA LEU A 147 23.62 10.86 18.45
C LEU A 147 22.83 11.96 19.14
N THR A 148 22.28 12.87 18.38
CA THR A 148 21.30 13.86 18.85
C THR A 148 20.00 13.18 19.28
N ARG A 149 19.17 13.87 20.06
CA ARG A 149 17.86 13.33 20.44
C ARG A 149 16.97 12.98 19.23
N PRO A 150 16.82 13.83 18.20
CA PRO A 150 16.08 13.47 17.00
C PRO A 150 16.61 12.21 16.32
N GLN A 151 17.92 12.06 16.17
CA GLN A 151 18.50 10.84 15.56
C GLN A 151 18.19 9.57 16.37
N ARG A 152 18.12 9.66 17.68
CA ARG A 152 17.70 8.54 18.54
C ARG A 152 16.21 8.25 18.42
N GLU A 153 15.39 9.28 18.31
CA GLU A 153 13.95 9.16 18.04
C GLU A 153 13.71 8.50 16.67
N ASP A 154 14.44 8.87 15.62
CA ASP A 154 14.35 8.24 14.29
C ASP A 154 14.64 6.74 14.35
N LEU A 155 15.64 6.32 15.11
CA LEU A 155 15.95 4.90 15.30
C LEU A 155 14.83 4.17 16.07
N GLN A 156 14.23 4.80 17.09
CA GLN A 156 13.08 4.22 17.80
C GLN A 156 11.86 4.11 16.88
N ILE A 157 11.61 5.12 16.02
CA ILE A 157 10.55 5.10 15.01
C ILE A 157 10.76 3.96 14.01
N ALA A 158 11.99 3.81 13.50
CA ALA A 158 12.31 2.72 12.59
C ALA A 158 12.13 1.34 13.23
N LEU A 159 12.60 1.16 14.46
CA LEU A 159 12.37 -0.07 15.24
C LEU A 159 10.88 -0.33 15.49
N GLN A 160 10.09 0.72 15.77
CA GLN A 160 8.65 0.61 15.96
C GLN A 160 7.96 0.24 14.63
N TRP A 161 8.40 0.82 13.53
CA TRP A 161 7.90 0.48 12.20
C TRP A 161 8.03 -1.00 11.87
N PHE A 162 9.16 -1.61 12.23
CA PHE A 162 9.39 -3.05 12.01
C PHE A 162 8.84 -3.95 13.13
N GLY A 163 8.08 -3.39 14.09
CA GLY A 163 7.43 -4.15 15.15
C GLY A 163 8.35 -4.55 16.32
N HIS A 164 9.58 -4.06 16.35
CA HIS A 164 10.53 -4.38 17.44
C HIS A 164 10.38 -3.48 18.66
N TYR A 165 9.78 -2.28 18.53
CA TYR A 165 9.63 -1.29 19.59
C TYR A 165 8.17 -0.92 19.82
N THR A 166 7.70 -0.97 21.08
CA THR A 166 6.28 -0.71 21.42
C THR A 166 6.09 0.39 22.46
N SER A 167 7.18 1.02 22.90
CA SER A 167 7.14 2.08 23.90
C SER A 167 7.05 3.46 23.27
N THR A 168 6.98 4.50 24.11
CA THR A 168 6.96 5.91 23.68
C THR A 168 8.28 6.29 22.99
N ILE A 169 8.19 7.05 21.90
CA ILE A 169 9.34 7.65 21.22
C ILE A 169 9.82 8.85 22.05
N ASP A 170 10.95 8.71 22.71
CA ASP A 170 11.51 9.72 23.65
C ASP A 170 12.99 10.01 23.43
N GLY A 171 13.63 9.28 22.51
CA GLY A 171 15.06 9.37 22.24
C GLY A 171 15.94 8.79 23.37
N ALA A 172 15.37 8.10 24.34
CA ALA A 172 16.13 7.47 25.42
C ALA A 172 16.39 5.97 25.11
N PHE A 173 17.65 5.56 25.12
CA PHE A 173 18.03 4.17 24.87
C PHE A 173 18.12 3.39 26.19
N GLY A 174 16.96 3.22 26.84
CA GLY A 174 16.79 2.40 28.02
C GLY A 174 16.73 0.89 27.75
N PRO A 175 16.50 0.06 28.78
CA PRO A 175 16.44 -1.40 28.64
C PRO A 175 15.41 -1.89 27.60
N GLY A 176 14.29 -1.16 27.41
CA GLY A 176 13.30 -1.44 26.39
C GLY A 176 13.87 -1.30 24.99
N THR A 177 14.46 -0.14 24.68
CA THR A 177 15.09 0.14 23.39
C THR A 177 16.23 -0.84 23.10
N ARG A 178 17.01 -1.24 24.11
CA ARG A 178 18.07 -2.24 23.98
C ARG A 178 17.53 -3.61 23.55
N ARG A 179 16.44 -4.07 24.14
CA ARG A 179 15.78 -5.31 23.71
C ARG A 179 15.24 -5.21 22.29
N SER A 180 14.71 -4.05 21.90
CA SER A 180 14.23 -3.81 20.54
C SER A 180 15.36 -3.87 19.52
N MET A 181 16.52 -3.29 19.83
CA MET A 181 17.72 -3.39 18.99
C MET A 181 18.20 -4.84 18.87
N GLN A 182 18.21 -5.60 19.97
CA GLN A 182 18.53 -7.04 19.95
C GLN A 182 17.58 -7.82 19.04
N SER A 183 16.27 -7.62 19.22
CA SER A 183 15.24 -8.27 18.40
C SER A 183 15.39 -7.96 16.90
N TRP A 184 15.72 -6.70 16.54
CA TRP A 184 15.99 -6.35 15.15
C TRP A 184 17.29 -6.98 14.64
N GLN A 185 18.35 -6.99 15.46
CA GLN A 185 19.62 -7.65 15.10
C GLN A 185 19.41 -9.15 14.84
N GLU A 186 18.66 -9.84 15.72
CA GLU A 186 18.29 -11.26 15.55
C GLU A 186 17.53 -11.48 14.24
N ALA A 187 16.51 -10.66 13.96
CA ALA A 187 15.73 -10.73 12.72
C ALA A 187 16.57 -10.46 11.46
N ALA A 188 17.59 -9.61 11.58
CA ALA A 188 18.54 -9.31 10.50
C ALA A 188 19.70 -10.34 10.38
N GLY A 189 19.73 -11.39 11.23
CA GLY A 189 20.82 -12.38 11.27
C GLY A 189 22.15 -11.84 11.79
N LEU A 190 22.10 -10.78 12.61
CA LEU A 190 23.24 -10.12 13.21
C LEU A 190 23.42 -10.54 14.68
N GLU A 191 24.61 -10.30 15.25
CA GLU A 191 24.85 -10.57 16.68
C GLU A 191 23.97 -9.65 17.55
N PRO A 192 23.13 -10.19 18.49
CA PRO A 192 22.15 -9.42 19.24
C PRO A 192 22.78 -8.70 20.44
N THR A 193 23.60 -7.73 20.21
CA THR A 193 24.32 -6.96 21.25
C THR A 193 23.47 -5.94 21.98
N GLY A 194 22.33 -5.53 21.38
CA GLY A 194 21.47 -4.44 21.87
C GLY A 194 22.09 -3.05 21.71
N VAL A 195 23.18 -2.95 20.94
CA VAL A 195 23.79 -1.69 20.54
C VAL A 195 24.05 -1.76 19.05
N LEU A 196 23.45 -0.86 18.29
CA LEU A 196 23.62 -0.83 16.84
C LEU A 196 24.94 -0.16 16.46
N THR A 197 25.74 -0.82 15.64
CA THR A 197 26.91 -0.19 15.01
C THR A 197 26.46 0.95 14.08
N THR A 198 27.37 1.81 13.68
CA THR A 198 27.09 2.88 12.70
C THR A 198 26.51 2.32 11.41
N ALA A 199 27.05 1.20 10.92
CA ALA A 199 26.53 0.51 9.74
C ALA A 199 25.13 -0.06 9.95
N GLN A 200 24.85 -0.66 11.11
CA GLN A 200 23.54 -1.21 11.46
C GLN A 200 22.48 -0.11 11.62
N ARG A 201 22.82 1.04 12.19
CA ARG A 201 21.92 2.22 12.22
C ARG A 201 21.57 2.69 10.83
N ALA A 202 22.57 2.81 9.96
CA ALA A 202 22.34 3.19 8.57
C ALA A 202 21.46 2.17 7.84
N GLN A 203 21.69 0.87 8.01
CA GLN A 203 20.88 -0.21 7.45
C GLN A 203 19.42 -0.14 7.90
N LEU A 204 19.18 0.02 9.20
CA LEU A 204 17.83 0.13 9.76
C LEU A 204 17.07 1.34 9.19
N LEU A 205 17.70 2.51 9.17
CA LEU A 205 17.11 3.73 8.62
C LEU A 205 16.90 3.64 7.11
N GLN A 206 17.80 3.01 6.37
CA GLN A 206 17.64 2.77 4.94
C GLN A 206 16.47 1.83 4.66
N GLN A 207 16.33 0.73 5.40
CA GLN A 207 15.18 -0.17 5.28
C GLN A 207 13.87 0.57 5.56
N TYR A 208 13.86 1.42 6.58
CA TYR A 208 12.70 2.25 6.90
C TYR A 208 12.37 3.25 5.78
N ALA A 209 13.37 3.96 5.26
CA ALA A 209 13.18 4.88 4.13
C ALA A 209 12.67 4.17 2.87
N MET A 210 13.20 2.99 2.55
CA MET A 210 12.72 2.18 1.42
C MET A 210 11.26 1.72 1.63
N ALA A 211 10.92 1.30 2.85
CA ALA A 211 9.54 0.90 3.17
C ALA A 211 8.56 2.08 3.00
N LEU A 212 8.93 3.27 3.46
CA LEU A 212 8.14 4.49 3.26
C LEU A 212 8.03 4.88 1.79
N ALA A 213 9.12 4.80 1.04
CA ALA A 213 9.13 5.10 -0.40
C ALA A 213 8.22 4.14 -1.19
N THR A 214 8.25 2.84 -0.85
CA THR A 214 7.36 1.84 -1.45
C THR A 214 5.89 2.12 -1.17
N LEU A 215 5.58 2.62 0.02
CA LEU A 215 4.20 3.00 0.38
C LEU A 215 3.74 4.28 -0.33
N GLY A 216 4.66 5.19 -0.68
CA GLY A 216 4.31 6.48 -1.26
C GLY A 216 3.24 7.20 -0.45
N LEU A 217 3.41 7.27 0.88
CA LEU A 217 2.47 7.97 1.75
C LEU A 217 2.48 9.46 1.40
N GLU A 218 1.39 9.91 0.80
CA GLU A 218 1.21 11.30 0.37
C GLU A 218 -0.15 11.82 0.83
N VAL A 219 -0.24 13.14 1.03
CA VAL A 219 -1.52 13.79 1.32
C VAL A 219 -2.30 13.92 0.02
N VAL A 220 -3.35 13.14 -0.09
CA VAL A 220 -4.37 13.28 -1.16
C VAL A 220 -5.34 14.36 -0.73
N ARG A 221 -5.50 15.37 -1.57
CA ARG A 221 -6.56 16.37 -1.48
C ARG A 221 -7.51 16.15 -2.64
N ASP A 222 -8.70 15.68 -2.34
CA ASP A 222 -9.76 15.41 -3.32
C ASP A 222 -10.88 16.45 -3.11
N ASP A 223 -10.87 17.48 -3.95
CA ASP A 223 -11.85 18.58 -3.86
C ASP A 223 -13.24 18.17 -4.38
N ILE A 224 -13.35 17.08 -5.19
CA ILE A 224 -14.64 16.52 -5.65
C ILE A 224 -15.28 15.72 -4.53
N ALA A 225 -14.51 14.88 -3.83
CA ALA A 225 -15.01 14.15 -2.67
C ALA A 225 -15.09 15.04 -1.41
N GLY A 226 -14.49 16.23 -1.40
CA GLY A 226 -14.41 17.10 -0.22
C GLY A 226 -13.56 16.52 0.91
N ILE A 227 -12.57 15.68 0.59
CA ILE A 227 -11.77 14.91 1.55
C ILE A 227 -10.29 15.19 1.35
N GLN A 228 -9.58 15.35 2.49
CA GLN A 228 -8.13 15.27 2.54
C GLN A 228 -7.72 14.12 3.45
N ILE A 229 -6.77 13.29 2.99
CA ILE A 229 -6.29 12.12 3.71
C ILE A 229 -4.85 11.79 3.28
N GLU A 230 -4.02 11.31 4.21
CA GLU A 230 -2.74 10.70 3.88
C GLU A 230 -3.00 9.28 3.36
N ALA A 231 -2.62 8.99 2.11
CA ALA A 231 -2.93 7.72 1.44
C ALA A 231 -1.67 7.05 0.88
N PRO A 232 -1.63 5.71 0.82
CA PRO A 232 -0.49 4.94 0.32
C PRO A 232 -0.49 4.87 -1.22
N LEU A 233 -0.18 5.98 -1.90
CA LEU A 233 -0.22 6.06 -3.37
C LEU A 233 0.81 5.17 -4.08
N GLY A 234 1.77 4.60 -3.35
CA GLY A 234 2.61 3.52 -3.86
C GLY A 234 1.86 2.19 -4.02
N LEU A 235 0.77 1.98 -3.27
CA LEU A 235 -0.05 0.76 -3.32
C LEU A 235 -1.34 0.92 -4.11
N VAL A 236 -1.86 2.16 -4.22
CA VAL A 236 -3.14 2.46 -4.88
C VAL A 236 -2.98 3.62 -5.86
N GLN A 237 -3.86 3.68 -6.85
CA GLN A 237 -3.97 4.78 -7.81
C GLN A 237 -5.43 5.14 -8.05
N PHE A 238 -5.71 6.44 -8.22
CA PHE A 238 -7.05 6.88 -8.57
C PHE A 238 -7.50 6.23 -9.87
N ASP A 239 -8.73 5.71 -9.88
CA ASP A 239 -9.38 5.12 -11.05
C ASP A 239 -10.55 5.99 -11.52
N ARG A 240 -11.60 6.12 -10.72
CA ARG A 240 -12.81 6.84 -11.10
C ARG A 240 -13.62 7.34 -9.92
N TYR A 241 -14.52 8.26 -10.22
CA TYR A 241 -15.65 8.59 -9.36
C TYR A 241 -16.89 7.78 -9.78
N GLU A 242 -17.62 7.28 -8.81
CA GLU A 242 -18.93 6.65 -8.96
C GLU A 242 -19.69 6.89 -7.64
N ALA A 243 -20.40 8.04 -7.59
CA ALA A 243 -20.98 8.56 -6.37
C ALA A 243 -21.77 7.51 -5.58
N PRO A 244 -21.60 7.40 -4.25
CA PRO A 244 -20.88 8.29 -3.35
C PRO A 244 -19.39 7.94 -3.17
N PHE A 245 -18.79 7.18 -4.08
CA PHE A 245 -17.44 6.63 -3.96
C PHE A 245 -16.45 7.25 -4.93
N ALA A 246 -15.21 7.48 -4.46
CA ALA A 246 -14.04 7.70 -5.31
C ALA A 246 -13.15 6.45 -5.20
N HIS A 247 -12.96 5.75 -6.30
CA HIS A 247 -12.25 4.48 -6.35
C HIS A 247 -10.77 4.67 -6.64
N TYR A 248 -9.94 3.99 -5.86
CA TYR A 248 -8.50 3.88 -6.04
C TYR A 248 -8.16 2.39 -6.16
N ASP A 249 -7.77 1.96 -7.34
CA ASP A 249 -7.45 0.58 -7.63
C ASP A 249 -6.01 0.23 -7.25
N ALA A 250 -5.73 -1.06 -7.18
CA ALA A 250 -4.42 -1.59 -6.83
C ALA A 250 -3.36 -1.18 -7.86
N ARG A 251 -2.23 -0.66 -7.38
CA ARG A 251 -1.05 -0.38 -8.19
C ARG A 251 -0.09 -1.58 -8.16
N ASP A 252 0.50 -1.90 -9.31
CA ASP A 252 1.61 -2.86 -9.45
C ASP A 252 1.40 -4.22 -8.76
N GLY A 253 0.17 -4.73 -8.78
CA GLY A 253 -0.17 -6.01 -8.18
C GLY A 253 -0.18 -6.02 -6.65
N SER A 254 -0.23 -4.87 -5.99
CA SER A 254 -0.33 -4.76 -4.52
C SER A 254 -1.54 -5.49 -3.94
N GLY A 255 -2.62 -5.60 -4.72
CA GLY A 255 -3.91 -6.11 -4.27
C GLY A 255 -4.63 -5.19 -3.28
N VAL A 256 -4.04 -4.04 -2.93
CA VAL A 256 -4.64 -3.04 -2.04
C VAL A 256 -5.54 -2.11 -2.85
N ARG A 257 -6.76 -1.88 -2.38
CA ARG A 257 -7.70 -0.89 -2.94
C ARG A 257 -8.13 0.08 -1.86
N MET A 258 -8.39 1.31 -2.25
CA MET A 258 -8.94 2.34 -1.37
C MET A 258 -10.17 2.97 -2.01
N ILE A 259 -11.15 3.28 -1.19
CA ILE A 259 -12.37 3.97 -1.61
C ILE A 259 -12.57 5.14 -0.67
N LEU A 260 -12.67 6.36 -1.21
CA LEU A 260 -13.15 7.50 -0.43
C LEU A 260 -14.67 7.50 -0.50
N ILE A 261 -15.30 7.79 0.64
CA ILE A 261 -16.75 7.81 0.80
C ILE A 261 -17.17 9.25 1.04
N SER A 262 -18.04 9.78 0.19
CA SER A 262 -18.46 11.17 0.26
C SER A 262 -19.93 11.33 -0.14
N GLN A 263 -20.78 11.57 0.85
CA GLN A 263 -22.23 11.70 0.66
C GLN A 263 -22.81 12.81 1.55
N ALA A 264 -23.69 13.63 0.99
CA ALA A 264 -24.51 14.52 1.79
C ALA A 264 -25.56 13.73 2.58
N GLY A 265 -25.77 14.09 3.83
CA GLY A 265 -26.77 13.40 4.63
C GLY A 265 -26.68 13.63 6.13
N ASP A 266 -27.42 12.83 6.83
CA ASP A 266 -27.63 12.87 8.28
C ASP A 266 -27.30 11.50 8.92
N ARG A 267 -27.81 11.28 10.13
CA ARG A 267 -27.65 9.99 10.81
C ARG A 267 -28.33 8.84 10.11
N GLY A 268 -29.50 9.10 9.50
CA GLY A 268 -30.18 8.08 8.69
C GLY A 268 -29.32 7.62 7.51
N THR A 269 -28.58 8.55 6.92
CA THR A 269 -27.59 8.25 5.87
C THR A 269 -26.44 7.40 6.39
N VAL A 270 -25.90 7.71 7.58
CA VAL A 270 -24.84 6.89 8.23
C VAL A 270 -25.37 5.48 8.53
N ASP A 271 -26.61 5.37 9.03
CA ASP A 271 -27.23 4.08 9.33
C ASP A 271 -27.44 3.24 8.07
N GLY A 272 -27.97 3.85 6.99
CA GLY A 272 -28.16 3.19 5.70
C GLY A 272 -26.85 2.76 5.06
N LEU A 273 -25.82 3.61 5.12
CA LEU A 273 -24.49 3.30 4.61
C LEU A 273 -23.85 2.14 5.41
N TYR A 274 -23.98 2.14 6.74
CA TYR A 274 -23.50 1.05 7.57
C TYR A 274 -24.17 -0.29 7.19
N ASP A 275 -25.46 -0.30 6.92
CA ASP A 275 -26.18 -1.52 6.57
C ASP A 275 -25.82 -2.00 5.16
N ILE A 276 -25.74 -1.10 4.17
CA ILE A 276 -25.48 -1.48 2.80
C ILE A 276 -24.03 -1.95 2.60
N LEU A 277 -23.04 -1.30 3.24
CA LEU A 277 -21.64 -1.72 3.13
C LEU A 277 -21.41 -3.15 3.63
N GLN A 278 -22.19 -3.61 4.59
CA GLN A 278 -22.13 -4.99 5.09
C GLN A 278 -22.61 -6.03 4.09
N THR A 279 -23.32 -5.62 3.05
CA THR A 279 -23.79 -6.53 1.99
C THR A 279 -22.77 -6.70 0.87
N LEU A 280 -21.73 -5.87 0.82
CA LEU A 280 -20.75 -5.88 -0.24
C LEU A 280 -19.79 -7.07 -0.13
N ASP A 281 -19.36 -7.61 -1.27
CA ASP A 281 -18.42 -8.71 -1.35
C ASP A 281 -17.05 -8.35 -0.78
N VAL A 282 -16.61 -7.11 -0.97
CA VAL A 282 -15.36 -6.56 -0.43
C VAL A 282 -15.36 -6.37 1.09
N VAL A 283 -16.50 -6.55 1.76
CA VAL A 283 -16.62 -6.47 3.22
C VAL A 283 -16.98 -7.85 3.78
N PRO A 284 -16.02 -8.71 4.11
CA PRO A 284 -16.28 -10.02 4.68
C PRO A 284 -17.22 -9.98 5.90
N PRO A 285 -18.04 -11.03 6.14
CA PRO A 285 -19.05 -11.01 7.18
C PRO A 285 -18.50 -11.05 8.61
N ASN A 286 -17.28 -11.53 8.81
CA ASN A 286 -16.64 -11.61 10.12
C ASN A 286 -15.82 -10.35 10.39
N GLY A 287 -15.49 -10.09 11.65
CA GLY A 287 -14.64 -8.98 12.09
C GLY A 287 -15.37 -8.00 13.02
N PRO A 288 -14.63 -7.16 13.74
CA PRO A 288 -15.20 -6.19 14.68
C PRO A 288 -15.96 -5.07 13.95
N ARG A 289 -17.05 -4.64 14.58
CA ARG A 289 -17.92 -3.58 14.07
C ARG A 289 -18.30 -2.66 15.22
N THR A 290 -18.03 -1.38 15.06
CA THR A 290 -18.35 -0.37 16.05
C THR A 290 -19.18 0.72 15.41
N LYS A 291 -20.41 0.88 15.84
CA LYS A 291 -21.31 1.94 15.38
C LYS A 291 -21.53 2.95 16.48
N GLY A 292 -21.13 4.18 16.23
CA GLY A 292 -21.37 5.33 17.09
C GLY A 292 -22.55 6.17 16.60
N ARG A 293 -22.76 7.30 17.28
CA ARG A 293 -23.85 8.23 16.94
C ARG A 293 -23.63 8.92 15.58
N ASP A 294 -22.40 9.36 15.33
CA ASP A 294 -22.07 10.22 14.21
C ASP A 294 -20.99 9.57 13.31
N GLY A 295 -20.98 8.23 13.24
CA GLY A 295 -20.06 7.47 12.42
C GLY A 295 -19.89 6.03 12.86
N PHE A 296 -19.08 5.28 12.12
CA PHE A 296 -18.80 3.88 12.42
C PHE A 296 -17.41 3.45 11.96
N VAL A 297 -16.93 2.37 12.55
CA VAL A 297 -15.82 1.57 12.05
C VAL A 297 -16.34 0.17 11.72
N LEU A 298 -16.15 -0.26 10.49
CA LEU A 298 -16.63 -1.56 10.00
C LEU A 298 -15.42 -2.32 9.44
N ARG A 299 -15.03 -3.39 10.12
CA ARG A 299 -13.98 -4.28 9.66
C ARG A 299 -14.56 -5.61 9.22
N GLY A 300 -14.21 -6.03 8.02
CA GLY A 300 -14.52 -7.35 7.47
C GLY A 300 -13.26 -8.19 7.33
N GLU A 301 -13.30 -9.45 7.78
CA GLU A 301 -12.15 -10.34 7.79
C GLU A 301 -12.48 -11.69 7.17
N SER A 302 -11.61 -12.15 6.24
CA SER A 302 -11.58 -13.50 5.69
C SER A 302 -10.14 -13.96 5.51
N PRO A 303 -9.87 -15.25 5.26
CA PRO A 303 -8.51 -15.72 4.96
C PRO A 303 -7.87 -15.07 3.73
N ALA A 304 -8.67 -14.63 2.77
CA ALA A 304 -8.18 -14.04 1.51
C ALA A 304 -8.10 -12.52 1.55
N LEU A 305 -9.02 -11.88 2.26
CA LEU A 305 -9.26 -10.44 2.17
C LEU A 305 -9.66 -9.87 3.53
N THR A 306 -9.11 -8.72 3.85
CA THR A 306 -9.58 -7.85 4.94
C THR A 306 -9.98 -6.51 4.37
N SER A 307 -11.03 -5.92 4.91
CA SER A 307 -11.41 -4.52 4.64
C SER A 307 -11.68 -3.79 5.94
N GLU A 308 -11.36 -2.50 5.97
CA GLU A 308 -11.72 -1.64 7.09
C GLU A 308 -12.22 -0.29 6.59
N THR A 309 -13.39 0.10 7.11
CA THR A 309 -14.08 1.33 6.73
C THR A 309 -14.21 2.23 7.94
N HIS A 310 -13.82 3.49 7.78
CA HIS A 310 -14.00 4.56 8.76
C HIS A 310 -14.91 5.62 8.17
N VAL A 311 -16.05 5.90 8.82
CA VAL A 311 -17.01 6.90 8.39
C VAL A 311 -17.33 7.87 9.53
N ARG A 312 -17.42 9.16 9.21
CA ARG A 312 -17.79 10.22 10.15
C ARG A 312 -18.81 11.16 9.51
N LEU A 313 -19.83 11.51 10.28
CA LEU A 313 -20.79 12.55 9.94
C LEU A 313 -20.31 13.86 10.57
N ARG A 314 -20.17 14.89 9.77
CA ARG A 314 -19.86 16.24 10.23
C ARG A 314 -20.51 17.28 9.32
N ASP A 315 -21.19 18.25 9.93
CA ASP A 315 -21.79 19.40 9.22
C ASP A 315 -22.68 19.02 8.02
N GLY A 316 -23.46 17.93 8.13
CA GLY A 316 -24.33 17.44 7.07
C GLY A 316 -23.62 16.64 5.95
N HIS A 317 -22.36 16.29 6.16
CA HIS A 317 -21.56 15.50 5.22
C HIS A 317 -21.08 14.21 5.88
N VAL A 318 -21.29 13.11 5.20
CA VAL A 318 -20.77 11.77 5.56
C VAL A 318 -19.50 11.55 4.76
N HIS A 319 -18.35 11.69 5.42
CA HIS A 319 -17.05 11.47 4.83
C HIS A 319 -16.34 10.31 5.47
N GLY A 320 -15.60 9.54 4.66
CA GLY A 320 -14.88 8.39 5.15
C GLY A 320 -13.95 7.78 4.12
N PHE A 321 -13.34 6.68 4.49
CA PHE A 321 -12.60 5.83 3.58
C PHE A 321 -12.83 4.35 3.91
N MET A 322 -12.68 3.50 2.92
CA MET A 322 -12.56 2.06 3.04
C MET A 322 -11.21 1.64 2.46
N LEU A 323 -10.45 0.85 3.19
CA LEU A 323 -9.23 0.22 2.71
C LEU A 323 -9.45 -1.28 2.63
N ILE A 324 -9.00 -1.91 1.53
CA ILE A 324 -9.22 -3.33 1.23
C ILE A 324 -7.87 -3.93 0.89
N TRP A 325 -7.48 -5.04 1.50
CA TRP A 325 -6.17 -5.63 1.30
C TRP A 325 -6.13 -7.15 1.45
N PRO A 326 -5.24 -7.85 0.72
CA PRO A 326 -4.99 -9.28 0.90
C PRO A 326 -4.18 -9.56 2.17
N ALA A 327 -4.19 -10.81 2.65
CA ALA A 327 -3.46 -11.23 3.84
C ALA A 327 -1.95 -10.89 3.78
N SER A 328 -1.34 -10.90 2.58
CA SER A 328 0.07 -10.57 2.37
C SER A 328 0.43 -9.12 2.71
N GLN A 329 -0.56 -8.22 2.76
CA GLN A 329 -0.35 -6.80 3.09
C GLN A 329 -0.73 -6.43 4.53
N ALA A 330 -1.13 -7.40 5.35
CA ALA A 330 -1.67 -7.15 6.68
C ALA A 330 -0.72 -6.31 7.57
N ASP A 331 0.55 -6.67 7.63
CA ASP A 331 1.55 -5.95 8.43
C ASP A 331 1.81 -4.53 7.92
N THR A 332 1.81 -4.36 6.61
CA THR A 332 1.97 -3.07 5.95
C THR A 332 0.81 -2.16 6.29
N ILE A 333 -0.43 -2.66 6.11
CA ILE A 333 -1.64 -1.88 6.34
C ILE A 333 -1.85 -1.57 7.83
N ALA A 334 -1.49 -2.47 8.74
CA ALA A 334 -1.54 -2.18 10.18
C ALA A 334 -0.75 -0.91 10.59
N ARG A 335 0.27 -0.55 9.81
CA ARG A 335 1.09 0.66 10.02
C ARG A 335 0.55 1.90 9.32
N VAL A 336 -0.12 1.71 8.19
CA VAL A 336 -0.69 2.79 7.36
C VAL A 336 -2.02 3.27 7.89
N LEU A 337 -2.89 2.35 8.30
CA LEU A 337 -4.26 2.62 8.70
C LEU A 337 -4.42 3.68 9.80
N PRO A 338 -3.62 3.67 10.89
CA PRO A 338 -3.69 4.72 11.91
C PRO A 338 -3.34 6.12 11.38
N LYS A 339 -2.42 6.21 10.39
CA LYS A 339 -2.04 7.48 9.74
C LYS A 339 -3.17 8.01 8.87
N MET A 340 -3.80 7.13 8.09
CA MET A 340 -4.97 7.47 7.29
C MET A 340 -6.10 7.99 8.19
N GLU A 341 -6.42 7.28 9.27
CA GLU A 341 -7.46 7.70 10.22
C GLU A 341 -7.15 9.05 10.87
N ALA A 342 -5.92 9.25 11.33
CA ALA A 342 -5.49 10.48 11.97
C ALA A 342 -5.48 11.68 11.02
N SER A 343 -5.24 11.46 9.73
CA SER A 343 -5.14 12.50 8.70
C SER A 343 -6.45 12.82 7.99
N LEU A 344 -7.49 11.99 8.15
CA LEU A 344 -8.80 12.20 7.50
C LEU A 344 -9.41 13.55 7.93
N ARG A 345 -9.66 14.42 6.95
CA ARG A 345 -10.29 15.73 7.13
C ARG A 345 -11.37 15.95 6.08
N SER A 346 -12.49 16.53 6.52
CA SER A 346 -13.50 17.11 5.64
C SER A 346 -13.02 18.52 5.26
N ILE A 347 -12.84 18.77 3.95
CA ILE A 347 -12.28 20.03 3.42
C ILE A 347 -13.27 20.76 2.50
N GLY A 348 -14.40 20.13 2.18
CA GLY A 348 -15.41 20.67 1.28
C GLY A 348 -16.76 19.97 1.45
N PRO A 349 -17.72 20.31 0.58
CA PRO A 349 -19.00 19.62 0.51
C PRO A 349 -18.83 18.16 0.10
N ALA A 350 -19.88 17.37 0.30
CA ALA A 350 -19.95 16.02 -0.23
C ALA A 350 -19.98 16.01 -1.75
N MET A 351 -19.59 14.89 -2.34
CA MET A 351 -19.62 14.64 -3.78
C MET A 351 -21.05 14.81 -4.34
N ASP A 352 -21.14 15.38 -5.55
CA ASP A 352 -22.40 15.44 -6.28
C ASP A 352 -22.91 14.01 -6.54
N PRO A 353 -24.18 13.69 -6.23
CA PRO A 353 -24.71 12.34 -6.41
C PRO A 353 -24.76 11.89 -7.88
N THR A 354 -24.60 12.79 -8.84
CA THR A 354 -24.52 12.46 -10.28
C THR A 354 -23.09 12.26 -10.77
N GLN A 355 -22.09 12.44 -9.89
CA GLN A 355 -20.69 12.32 -10.26
C GLN A 355 -20.35 10.89 -10.69
N GLY A 356 -19.86 10.73 -11.93
CA GLY A 356 -19.53 9.42 -12.50
C GLY A 356 -20.75 8.60 -12.94
N TYR A 357 -21.95 9.19 -12.95
CA TYR A 357 -23.15 8.50 -13.41
C TYR A 357 -23.07 8.22 -14.92
N ASP A 358 -23.16 6.94 -15.29
CA ASP A 358 -23.24 6.48 -16.67
C ASP A 358 -24.59 5.76 -16.87
N ALA A 359 -25.50 6.39 -17.60
CA ALA A 359 -26.84 5.85 -17.88
C ALA A 359 -26.81 4.53 -18.70
N THR A 360 -25.67 4.18 -19.32
CA THR A 360 -25.50 2.95 -20.08
C THR A 360 -25.06 1.76 -19.22
N ARG A 361 -24.62 1.99 -17.98
CA ARG A 361 -24.15 1.00 -17.01
C ARG A 361 -25.19 0.76 -15.89
N GLN A 362 -26.38 0.33 -16.23
CA GLN A 362 -27.35 -0.15 -15.23
C GLN A 362 -27.05 -1.62 -14.91
N ASP A 363 -26.19 -1.86 -13.95
CA ASP A 363 -25.95 -3.20 -13.40
C ASP A 363 -26.68 -3.31 -12.06
N VAL A 364 -27.70 -4.18 -12.03
CA VAL A 364 -28.62 -4.32 -10.87
C VAL A 364 -27.91 -4.88 -9.62
N ASP A 365 -26.72 -5.42 -9.80
CA ASP A 365 -25.94 -6.11 -8.77
C ASP A 365 -24.79 -5.28 -8.19
N LEU A 366 -24.63 -4.02 -8.62
CA LEU A 366 -23.56 -3.13 -8.18
C LEU A 366 -24.11 -2.00 -7.32
N VAL A 367 -23.46 -1.73 -6.22
CA VAL A 367 -23.64 -0.51 -5.43
C VAL A 367 -22.47 0.40 -5.75
N SER A 368 -22.69 1.38 -6.64
CA SER A 368 -21.66 2.34 -7.06
C SER A 368 -20.32 1.65 -7.38
N GLY A 369 -20.35 0.66 -8.28
CA GLY A 369 -19.18 -0.10 -8.74
C GLY A 369 -18.66 -1.19 -7.81
N LEU A 370 -19.35 -1.48 -6.70
CA LEU A 370 -18.99 -2.54 -5.76
C LEU A 370 -20.01 -3.69 -5.83
N ASP A 371 -19.51 -4.92 -5.98
CA ASP A 371 -20.34 -6.11 -6.04
C ASP A 371 -21.07 -6.37 -4.71
N VAL A 372 -22.38 -6.64 -4.79
CA VAL A 372 -23.15 -7.13 -3.66
C VAL A 372 -22.86 -8.62 -3.48
N ARG A 373 -22.57 -9.03 -2.26
CA ARG A 373 -22.28 -10.42 -1.91
C ARG A 373 -23.45 -11.33 -2.25
N ARG A 374 -23.20 -12.34 -3.06
CA ARG A 374 -24.18 -13.38 -3.38
C ARG A 374 -23.93 -14.62 -2.54
N PRO A 375 -24.99 -15.33 -2.15
CA PRO A 375 -24.82 -16.62 -1.51
C PRO A 375 -24.18 -17.62 -2.52
N VAL A 376 -23.25 -18.43 -2.05
CA VAL A 376 -22.63 -19.51 -2.85
C VAL A 376 -23.67 -20.54 -3.30
N LYS A 377 -24.67 -20.79 -2.43
CA LYS A 377 -25.80 -21.66 -2.68
C LYS A 377 -27.06 -21.02 -2.09
N SER A 378 -28.18 -21.10 -2.79
CA SER A 378 -29.48 -20.71 -2.30
C SER A 378 -30.50 -21.80 -2.66
N ARG A 379 -31.33 -22.19 -1.70
CA ARG A 379 -32.37 -23.20 -1.88
C ARG A 379 -33.63 -22.78 -1.20
N SER A 380 -34.75 -23.19 -1.75
CA SER A 380 -36.07 -23.04 -1.12
C SER A 380 -36.10 -23.86 0.15
N GLY A 381 -36.75 -23.30 1.17
CA GLY A 381 -37.09 -23.95 2.42
C GLY A 381 -38.45 -23.47 2.90
N PHE A 382 -39.00 -24.15 3.90
CA PHE A 382 -40.26 -23.75 4.52
C PHE A 382 -40.20 -23.92 6.03
N PHE A 383 -40.88 -23.06 6.75
CA PHE A 383 -40.96 -23.12 8.20
C PHE A 383 -41.79 -24.31 8.67
N VAL A 384 -41.24 -25.09 9.60
CA VAL A 384 -41.87 -26.27 10.17
C VAL A 384 -42.44 -26.08 11.59
N ASP A 385 -42.08 -24.95 12.21
CA ASP A 385 -42.64 -24.58 13.51
C ASP A 385 -42.68 -23.06 13.76
N THR A 386 -43.29 -22.67 14.85
CA THR A 386 -43.44 -21.26 15.26
C THR A 386 -42.19 -20.65 15.85
N THR A 387 -41.11 -21.39 16.00
CA THR A 387 -39.80 -20.89 16.46
C THR A 387 -38.89 -20.49 15.30
N GLY A 388 -39.33 -20.79 14.07
CA GLY A 388 -38.59 -20.41 12.85
C GLY A 388 -37.65 -21.48 12.31
N ARG A 389 -37.79 -22.76 12.73
CA ARG A 389 -37.05 -23.86 12.10
C ARG A 389 -37.50 -24.06 10.66
N VAL A 390 -36.52 -24.31 9.78
CA VAL A 390 -36.73 -24.43 8.33
C VAL A 390 -36.27 -25.78 7.85
N LEU A 391 -37.14 -26.48 7.10
CA LEU A 391 -36.74 -27.65 6.33
C LEU A 391 -36.34 -27.23 4.92
N THR A 392 -35.20 -27.75 4.46
CA THR A 392 -34.62 -27.48 3.14
C THR A 392 -33.90 -28.73 2.60
N SER A 393 -33.27 -28.67 1.44
CA SER A 393 -32.50 -29.77 0.88
C SER A 393 -31.17 -30.01 1.62
N ALA A 394 -30.73 -31.28 1.67
CA ALA A 394 -29.50 -31.71 2.35
C ALA A 394 -28.24 -31.00 1.91
N GLU A 395 -28.17 -30.58 0.65
CA GLU A 395 -27.01 -29.89 0.11
C GLU A 395 -26.68 -28.55 0.82
N MET A 396 -27.63 -27.96 1.55
CA MET A 396 -27.41 -26.78 2.37
C MET A 396 -26.68 -27.07 3.69
N ALA A 397 -26.61 -28.33 4.10
CA ALA A 397 -25.89 -28.72 5.31
C ALA A 397 -24.35 -28.75 5.14
N ASN A 398 -23.88 -28.85 3.91
CA ASN A 398 -22.46 -29.13 3.59
C ASN A 398 -21.80 -28.01 2.83
N GLY A 399 -20.57 -27.67 3.23
CA GLY A 399 -19.67 -26.78 2.48
C GLY A 399 -19.93 -25.27 2.63
N CYS A 400 -20.83 -24.86 3.54
CA CYS A 400 -21.09 -23.45 3.80
C CYS A 400 -20.47 -23.00 5.15
N ALA A 401 -19.65 -21.97 5.14
CA ALA A 401 -19.10 -21.39 6.36
C ALA A 401 -20.17 -20.66 7.19
N ARG A 402 -21.24 -20.20 6.55
CA ARG A 402 -22.37 -19.52 7.18
C ARG A 402 -23.66 -19.89 6.45
N LEU A 403 -24.69 -20.19 7.22
CA LEU A 403 -26.04 -20.39 6.72
C LEU A 403 -26.96 -19.26 7.20
N THR A 404 -27.88 -18.83 6.34
CA THR A 404 -28.85 -17.82 6.67
C THR A 404 -30.25 -18.23 6.17
N ILE A 405 -31.29 -17.86 6.90
CA ILE A 405 -32.68 -17.92 6.47
C ILE A 405 -33.06 -16.54 5.94
N ASN A 406 -33.66 -16.49 4.76
CA ASN A 406 -34.06 -15.24 4.08
C ASN A 406 -32.90 -14.24 3.93
N GLN A 407 -31.64 -14.73 3.77
CA GLN A 407 -30.40 -13.93 3.63
C GLN A 407 -30.04 -13.07 4.86
N GLN A 408 -30.89 -13.03 5.89
CA GLN A 408 -30.74 -12.13 7.04
C GLN A 408 -30.47 -12.87 8.36
N HIS A 409 -31.18 -13.97 8.63
CA HIS A 409 -31.14 -14.62 9.92
C HIS A 409 -30.13 -15.76 9.93
N ALA A 410 -29.09 -15.64 10.73
CA ALA A 410 -28.10 -16.71 10.89
C ALA A 410 -28.75 -17.99 11.43
N ALA A 411 -28.34 -19.13 10.88
CA ALA A 411 -28.92 -20.42 11.24
C ALA A 411 -27.84 -21.51 11.37
N ASN A 412 -28.15 -22.54 12.15
CA ASN A 412 -27.32 -23.73 12.30
C ASN A 412 -28.09 -24.96 11.79
N VAL A 413 -27.38 -25.94 11.25
CA VAL A 413 -27.90 -27.25 10.93
C VAL A 413 -28.11 -28.02 12.24
N ILE A 414 -29.34 -28.46 12.51
CA ILE A 414 -29.69 -29.28 13.70
C ILE A 414 -29.96 -30.73 13.33
N PHE A 415 -30.24 -31.01 12.06
CA PHE A 415 -30.41 -32.36 11.50
C PHE A 415 -30.09 -32.30 10.00
N ALA A 416 -29.47 -33.33 9.44
CA ALA A 416 -29.38 -33.57 8.03
C ALA A 416 -29.22 -35.06 7.75
N ASP A 417 -29.85 -35.52 6.66
CA ASP A 417 -29.60 -36.81 6.01
C ASP A 417 -29.19 -36.62 4.55
N ASP A 418 -29.33 -37.63 3.70
CA ASP A 418 -28.94 -37.54 2.28
C ASP A 418 -29.93 -36.71 1.44
N THR A 419 -31.07 -36.36 1.93
CA THR A 419 -32.17 -35.71 1.19
C THR A 419 -32.54 -34.34 1.73
N ILE A 420 -32.64 -34.22 3.05
CA ILE A 420 -33.15 -33.02 3.72
C ILE A 420 -32.20 -32.52 4.79
N ALA A 421 -32.30 -31.23 5.08
CA ALA A 421 -31.67 -30.59 6.23
C ALA A 421 -32.66 -29.76 7.00
N LEU A 422 -32.57 -29.80 8.34
CA LEU A 422 -33.31 -28.95 9.25
C LEU A 422 -32.43 -27.90 9.85
N LEU A 423 -32.77 -26.64 9.59
CA LEU A 423 -32.06 -25.48 10.08
C LEU A 423 -32.79 -24.86 11.28
N ALA A 424 -32.04 -24.48 12.31
CA ALA A 424 -32.55 -23.66 13.41
C ALA A 424 -31.94 -22.25 13.32
N PRO A 425 -32.74 -21.17 13.33
CA PRO A 425 -32.21 -19.83 13.42
C PRO A 425 -31.55 -19.63 14.80
N GLN A 426 -30.48 -18.80 14.82
CA GLN A 426 -29.80 -18.46 16.07
C GLN A 426 -30.66 -17.57 16.96
N GLU A 427 -31.53 -16.76 16.36
CA GLU A 427 -32.53 -15.96 17.03
C GLU A 427 -33.92 -16.50 16.73
N ARG A 428 -34.83 -16.44 17.70
CA ARG A 428 -36.21 -16.92 17.51
C ARG A 428 -36.92 -16.07 16.46
N LEU A 429 -37.39 -16.69 15.39
CA LEU A 429 -38.22 -16.04 14.37
C LEU A 429 -39.71 -16.25 14.67
N ALA A 430 -40.52 -15.34 14.12
CA ALA A 430 -41.97 -15.43 14.15
C ALA A 430 -42.51 -15.58 12.71
N PRO A 431 -42.48 -16.78 12.12
CA PRO A 431 -42.91 -16.97 10.73
C PRO A 431 -44.43 -16.68 10.59
N VAL A 432 -44.80 -16.03 9.49
CA VAL A 432 -46.20 -15.72 9.16
C VAL A 432 -47.04 -16.98 8.96
N ALA A 433 -46.40 -18.04 8.45
CA ALA A 433 -47.04 -19.33 8.23
C ALA A 433 -46.07 -20.49 8.49
N VAL A 434 -46.58 -21.60 8.94
CA VAL A 434 -45.86 -22.84 9.20
C VAL A 434 -46.51 -23.95 8.39
N ALA A 435 -45.70 -24.80 7.76
CA ALA A 435 -46.19 -25.92 6.97
C ALA A 435 -46.88 -26.94 7.85
N ALA A 436 -48.04 -27.42 7.39
CA ALA A 436 -48.75 -28.52 8.00
C ALA A 436 -48.52 -29.79 7.16
N PHE A 437 -47.96 -30.82 7.78
CA PHE A 437 -47.74 -32.08 7.11
C PHE A 437 -49.03 -32.89 6.97
N ALA A 438 -49.28 -33.38 5.74
CA ALA A 438 -50.42 -34.28 5.50
C ALA A 438 -50.19 -35.62 6.19
N ARG A 439 -51.27 -36.16 6.80
CA ARG A 439 -51.20 -37.47 7.47
C ARG A 439 -51.17 -38.66 6.51
N THR A 440 -51.68 -38.44 5.31
CA THR A 440 -51.73 -39.45 4.24
C THR A 440 -51.16 -38.90 2.96
N PRO A 441 -50.47 -39.70 2.16
CA PRO A 441 -50.00 -39.28 0.85
C PRO A 441 -51.12 -38.77 -0.05
N GLY A 442 -50.78 -37.87 -0.95
CA GLY A 442 -51.71 -37.42 -1.99
C GLY A 442 -52.17 -38.56 -2.90
N ARG A 443 -53.32 -38.40 -3.52
CA ARG A 443 -53.81 -39.39 -4.52
C ARG A 443 -53.02 -39.19 -5.82
N LEU A 444 -52.62 -40.29 -6.44
CA LEU A 444 -52.06 -40.24 -7.79
C LEU A 444 -53.02 -39.51 -8.74
N ARG A 445 -52.48 -38.77 -9.67
CA ARG A 445 -53.16 -37.91 -10.63
C ARG A 445 -53.94 -36.72 -10.00
N SER A 446 -53.74 -36.43 -8.73
CA SER A 446 -54.27 -35.21 -8.15
C SER A 446 -53.40 -34.00 -8.54
N THR A 447 -54.05 -32.83 -8.67
CA THR A 447 -53.34 -31.57 -8.88
C THR A 447 -52.56 -31.20 -7.62
N VAL A 448 -51.32 -30.90 -7.78
CA VAL A 448 -50.41 -30.38 -6.73
C VAL A 448 -49.87 -29.03 -7.13
N SER A 449 -49.53 -28.21 -6.14
CA SER A 449 -48.84 -26.96 -6.35
C SER A 449 -47.52 -26.97 -5.58
N VAL A 450 -46.48 -26.53 -6.24
CA VAL A 450 -45.11 -26.42 -5.68
C VAL A 450 -44.77 -24.92 -5.54
N ALA A 451 -44.53 -24.52 -4.30
CA ALA A 451 -44.08 -23.17 -4.00
C ALA A 451 -42.59 -23.19 -3.74
N GLY A 452 -41.86 -22.22 -4.29
CA GLY A 452 -40.42 -22.11 -4.08
C GLY A 452 -39.85 -20.84 -4.66
N PHE A 453 -38.56 -20.61 -4.41
CA PHE A 453 -37.80 -19.51 -4.96
C PHE A 453 -36.99 -20.01 -6.14
N PRO A 454 -37.44 -19.79 -7.39
CA PRO A 454 -36.69 -20.19 -8.58
C PRO A 454 -35.45 -19.34 -8.79
N TYR A 455 -34.54 -19.83 -9.64
CA TYR A 455 -33.29 -19.12 -10.02
C TYR A 455 -32.48 -18.72 -8.77
N GLU A 456 -32.33 -19.66 -7.81
CA GLU A 456 -31.53 -19.43 -6.58
C GLU A 456 -31.97 -18.22 -5.75
N GLY A 457 -33.24 -17.83 -5.87
CA GLY A 457 -33.83 -16.72 -5.11
C GLY A 457 -33.58 -15.33 -5.70
N ILE A 458 -32.97 -15.22 -6.90
CA ILE A 458 -32.69 -13.94 -7.55
C ILE A 458 -33.89 -13.04 -7.71
N LEU A 459 -35.08 -13.65 -7.95
CA LEU A 459 -36.32 -12.88 -8.12
C LEU A 459 -36.92 -12.34 -6.79
N GLY A 460 -36.36 -12.69 -5.63
CA GLY A 460 -36.77 -12.19 -4.31
C GLY A 460 -38.19 -12.59 -3.88
N ALA A 461 -38.96 -13.29 -4.73
CA ALA A 461 -40.31 -13.72 -4.48
C ALA A 461 -40.47 -15.20 -4.80
N ALA A 462 -41.32 -15.88 -3.98
CA ALA A 462 -41.71 -17.26 -4.25
C ALA A 462 -42.63 -17.33 -5.48
N SER A 463 -42.42 -18.30 -6.34
CA SER A 463 -43.34 -18.65 -7.41
C SER A 463 -44.15 -19.89 -7.06
N LEU A 464 -45.30 -20.02 -7.69
CA LEU A 464 -46.17 -21.18 -7.53
C LEU A 464 -46.31 -21.90 -8.89
N THR A 465 -45.91 -23.15 -8.92
CA THR A 465 -46.00 -24.01 -10.11
C THR A 465 -47.03 -25.10 -9.84
N TYR A 466 -47.88 -25.42 -10.82
CA TYR A 466 -48.89 -26.45 -10.75
C TYR A 466 -48.44 -27.68 -11.52
N GLY A 467 -48.75 -28.83 -10.98
CA GLY A 467 -48.45 -30.11 -11.63
C GLY A 467 -49.42 -31.21 -11.18
N THR A 468 -49.19 -32.39 -11.68
CA THR A 468 -49.97 -33.60 -11.33
C THR A 468 -49.07 -34.57 -10.59
N LEU A 469 -49.54 -35.16 -9.49
CA LEU A 469 -48.82 -36.21 -8.76
C LEU A 469 -48.86 -37.53 -9.56
N GLU A 470 -47.71 -37.92 -10.09
CA GLU A 470 -47.62 -39.11 -10.96
C GLU A 470 -47.10 -40.35 -10.24
N ASP A 471 -46.34 -40.18 -9.16
CA ASP A 471 -45.76 -41.24 -8.35
C ASP A 471 -45.66 -40.83 -6.87
N LEU A 472 -45.45 -41.80 -5.94
CA LEU A 472 -45.41 -41.60 -4.47
C LEU A 472 -44.11 -42.20 -3.91
#